data_a5a30b8f312d84625060abff64fd0a54
#
_entry.id   a5a30b8f312d84625060abff64fd0a54
#
_cell.length_a   1.000
_cell.length_b   1.000
_cell.length_c   1.000
_cell.angle_alpha   90.00
_cell.angle_beta   90.00
_cell.angle_gamma   90.00
#
_symmetry.space_group_name_H-M   'P 1'
#
loop_
_entity.id
_entity.type
_entity.pdbx_description
1 polymer ?
#
loop_
_entity_poly.entity_id
_entity_poly.type
_entity_poly.pdbx_seq_one_letter_code
_entity_poly.pdbx_strand_id
1 'polypeptide(L)'
;MQAALNAEKCYIFSDVDGVYSSDPNQIKISKKLNEISFDEMQEISDAGAKVLHNRCIQLGKKFDLDIFAKSTFSDNKGTKITQQIESSEVKNIVKNDNLIQVFMKKKSVISDDEFLKVYRFLLDNNIITELYRKSINKKTIQFVIKKAEQNKVQELLEKKFKDFYVSQKNFVKLAIIGYGITQDNEILKKVISILKKYDIKVQDINLNQMKIEIILNRISNDVVNEIHKSLIK
;
A
#
# COMPACT_ATOMS: atom_id res chain seq x y z
N MET A 1 -0.83 21.58 -15.34
CA MET A 1 -1.30 21.99 -16.68
C MET A 1 -2.77 22.37 -16.66
N GLN A 2 -3.72 21.48 -16.33
CA GLN A 2 -5.16 21.81 -16.33
C GLN A 2 -5.48 23.08 -15.53
N ALA A 3 -5.05 23.18 -14.27
CA ALA A 3 -5.24 24.36 -13.42
C ALA A 3 -4.68 25.66 -14.00
N ALA A 4 -3.54 25.60 -14.72
CA ALA A 4 -2.91 26.75 -15.32
C ALA A 4 -3.58 27.17 -16.66
N LEU A 5 -4.26 26.23 -17.31
CA LEU A 5 -4.97 26.46 -18.59
C LEU A 5 -6.47 26.70 -18.42
N ASN A 6 -6.97 26.63 -17.18
CA ASN A 6 -8.40 26.72 -16.86
C ASN A 6 -9.25 25.71 -17.66
N ALA A 7 -8.69 24.52 -17.92
CA ALA A 7 -9.34 23.47 -18.68
C ALA A 7 -10.38 22.73 -17.83
N GLU A 8 -11.52 22.39 -18.40
CA GLU A 8 -12.63 21.75 -17.68
C GLU A 8 -12.32 20.32 -17.21
N LYS A 9 -11.47 19.58 -17.95
CA LYS A 9 -11.19 18.16 -17.69
C LYS A 9 -9.71 17.83 -17.88
N CYS A 10 -9.22 16.86 -17.10
CA CYS A 10 -7.90 16.28 -17.25
C CYS A 10 -8.02 14.80 -17.62
N TYR A 11 -7.51 14.42 -18.78
CA TYR A 11 -7.42 13.03 -19.18
C TYR A 11 -5.98 12.55 -19.03
N ILE A 12 -5.79 11.42 -18.33
CA ILE A 12 -4.50 10.73 -18.22
C ILE A 12 -4.63 9.43 -18.98
N PHE A 13 -3.93 9.35 -20.10
CA PHE A 13 -3.89 8.16 -20.94
C PHE A 13 -2.71 7.28 -20.58
N SER A 14 -2.95 5.98 -20.42
CA SER A 14 -1.93 4.97 -20.11
C SER A 14 -2.25 3.66 -20.85
N ASP A 15 -1.53 2.60 -20.50
CA ASP A 15 -1.78 1.24 -20.99
C ASP A 15 -2.93 0.53 -20.26
N VAL A 16 -3.45 1.11 -19.17
CA VAL A 16 -4.61 0.61 -18.43
C VAL A 16 -5.86 1.45 -18.71
N ASP A 17 -7.03 0.83 -18.72
CA ASP A 17 -8.28 1.48 -19.12
C ASP A 17 -9.09 2.05 -17.94
N GLY A 18 -8.45 2.25 -16.80
CA GLY A 18 -9.04 2.83 -15.59
C GLY A 18 -8.50 2.24 -14.29
N VAL A 19 -9.17 2.55 -13.20
CA VAL A 19 -8.90 1.99 -11.85
C VAL A 19 -9.78 0.76 -11.65
N TYR A 20 -9.20 -0.33 -11.19
CA TYR A 20 -9.90 -1.57 -10.89
C TYR A 20 -10.01 -1.80 -9.39
N SER A 21 -10.94 -2.62 -8.97
CA SER A 21 -11.15 -3.03 -7.57
C SER A 21 -10.03 -3.92 -7.00
N SER A 22 -9.10 -4.35 -7.84
CA SER A 22 -7.80 -4.95 -7.54
C SER A 22 -6.96 -4.97 -8.82
N ASP A 23 -5.69 -5.40 -8.76
CA ASP A 23 -4.86 -5.57 -9.96
C ASP A 23 -5.42 -6.67 -10.87
N PRO A 24 -5.91 -6.36 -12.09
CA PRO A 24 -6.52 -7.35 -12.98
C PRO A 24 -5.53 -8.41 -13.49
N ASN A 25 -4.22 -8.14 -13.45
CA ASN A 25 -3.19 -9.11 -13.80
C ASN A 25 -3.04 -10.21 -12.72
N GLN A 26 -3.36 -9.89 -11.47
CA GLN A 26 -3.29 -10.81 -10.34
C GLN A 26 -4.67 -11.39 -9.97
N ILE A 27 -5.72 -10.57 -10.07
CA ILE A 27 -7.09 -10.89 -9.62
C ILE A 27 -8.04 -10.72 -10.79
N LYS A 28 -8.26 -11.80 -11.53
CA LYS A 28 -9.06 -11.80 -12.79
C LYS A 28 -10.51 -11.39 -12.64
N ILE A 29 -11.07 -11.48 -11.43
CA ILE A 29 -12.45 -11.09 -11.13
C ILE A 29 -12.57 -9.61 -10.74
N SER A 30 -11.47 -8.86 -10.79
CA SER A 30 -11.48 -7.42 -10.47
C SER A 30 -12.41 -6.68 -11.43
N LYS A 31 -13.12 -5.70 -10.88
CA LYS A 31 -14.10 -4.88 -11.62
C LYS A 31 -13.54 -3.49 -11.82
N LYS A 32 -13.73 -2.94 -13.02
CA LYS A 32 -13.38 -1.55 -13.27
C LYS A 32 -14.32 -0.63 -12.51
N LEU A 33 -13.78 0.36 -11.84
CA LEU A 33 -14.54 1.39 -11.14
C LEU A 33 -14.94 2.49 -12.12
N ASN A 34 -16.20 2.90 -12.11
CA ASN A 34 -16.66 4.03 -12.93
C ASN A 34 -16.14 5.35 -12.36
N GLU A 35 -16.15 5.46 -11.03
CA GLU A 35 -15.65 6.62 -10.31
C GLU A 35 -15.04 6.25 -8.97
N ILE A 36 -14.16 7.10 -8.47
CA ILE A 36 -13.47 6.95 -7.18
C ILE A 36 -13.10 8.33 -6.63
N SER A 37 -13.09 8.48 -5.30
CA SER A 37 -12.66 9.73 -4.67
C SER A 37 -11.13 9.90 -4.72
N PHE A 38 -10.65 11.16 -4.65
CA PHE A 38 -9.21 11.42 -4.53
C PHE A 38 -8.60 10.76 -3.30
N ASP A 39 -9.32 10.71 -2.19
CA ASP A 39 -8.82 10.12 -0.95
C ASP A 39 -8.68 8.61 -1.05
N GLU A 40 -9.68 7.92 -1.63
CA GLU A 40 -9.58 6.48 -1.91
C GLU A 40 -8.46 6.18 -2.92
N MET A 41 -8.35 6.98 -3.98
CA MET A 41 -7.28 6.82 -4.98
C MET A 41 -5.90 7.02 -4.38
N GLN A 42 -5.74 7.98 -3.44
CA GLN A 42 -4.50 8.19 -2.70
C GLN A 42 -4.14 6.96 -1.87
N GLU A 43 -5.09 6.41 -1.10
CA GLU A 43 -4.86 5.20 -0.30
C GLU A 43 -4.50 3.98 -1.17
N ILE A 44 -5.12 3.83 -2.34
CA ILE A 44 -4.80 2.78 -3.32
C ILE A 44 -3.37 2.92 -3.82
N SER A 45 -2.96 4.13 -4.17
CA SER A 45 -1.61 4.42 -4.65
C SER A 45 -0.56 4.22 -3.55
N ASP A 46 -0.85 4.66 -2.32
CA ASP A 46 0.03 4.49 -1.16
C ASP A 46 0.15 3.02 -0.74
N ALA A 47 -0.89 2.22 -0.97
CA ALA A 47 -0.85 0.77 -0.77
C ALA A 47 0.04 0.04 -1.80
N GLY A 48 0.38 0.69 -2.91
CA GLY A 48 1.32 0.19 -3.91
C GLY A 48 0.74 -0.08 -5.30
N ALA A 49 -0.51 0.28 -5.57
CA ALA A 49 -1.09 0.20 -6.91
C ALA A 49 -0.48 1.27 -7.83
N LYS A 50 -0.17 0.88 -9.09
CA LYS A 50 0.53 1.74 -10.06
C LYS A 50 -0.44 2.24 -11.15
N VAL A 51 -1.48 2.97 -10.79
CA VAL A 51 -2.43 3.52 -11.76
C VAL A 51 -2.19 5.00 -12.00
N LEU A 52 -2.07 5.78 -10.93
CA LEU A 52 -1.78 7.21 -10.98
C LEU A 52 -0.64 7.56 -10.03
N HIS A 53 0.16 8.55 -10.42
CA HIS A 53 1.20 9.07 -9.54
C HIS A 53 0.57 9.94 -8.45
N ASN A 54 0.96 9.75 -7.17
CA ASN A 54 0.44 10.47 -6.01
C ASN A 54 0.38 11.99 -6.20
N ARG A 55 1.38 12.57 -6.86
CA ARG A 55 1.41 14.01 -7.15
C ARG A 55 0.26 14.48 -8.03
N CYS A 56 -0.18 13.65 -9.00
CA CYS A 56 -1.33 13.98 -9.84
C CYS A 56 -2.62 14.00 -9.02
N ILE A 57 -2.78 13.02 -8.11
CA ILE A 57 -3.92 12.91 -7.21
C ILE A 57 -3.99 14.14 -6.28
N GLN A 58 -2.86 14.48 -5.64
CA GLN A 58 -2.77 15.64 -4.74
C GLN A 58 -3.07 16.96 -5.45
N LEU A 59 -2.59 17.15 -6.69
CA LEU A 59 -2.88 18.36 -7.47
C LEU A 59 -4.34 18.41 -7.90
N GLY A 60 -4.92 17.29 -8.34
CA GLY A 60 -6.35 17.20 -8.66
C GLY A 60 -7.22 17.60 -7.48
N LYS A 61 -6.93 17.02 -6.31
CA LYS A 61 -7.64 17.35 -5.05
C LYS A 61 -7.49 18.81 -4.67
N LYS A 62 -6.26 19.36 -4.73
CA LYS A 62 -5.97 20.75 -4.34
C LYS A 62 -6.71 21.78 -5.19
N PHE A 63 -6.86 21.50 -6.48
CA PHE A 63 -7.46 22.46 -7.43
C PHE A 63 -8.89 22.09 -7.84
N ASP A 64 -9.50 21.11 -7.16
CA ASP A 64 -10.86 20.61 -7.44
C ASP A 64 -11.09 20.25 -8.90
N LEU A 65 -10.17 19.48 -9.47
CA LEU A 65 -10.13 19.15 -10.89
C LEU A 65 -10.38 17.67 -11.13
N ASP A 66 -11.49 17.33 -11.74
CA ASP A 66 -11.77 15.94 -12.14
C ASP A 66 -10.68 15.38 -13.04
N ILE A 67 -10.16 14.19 -12.70
CA ILE A 67 -9.19 13.45 -13.51
C ILE A 67 -9.88 12.21 -14.09
N PHE A 68 -9.64 11.94 -15.37
CA PHE A 68 -10.13 10.74 -16.04
C PHE A 68 -8.94 9.86 -16.42
N ALA A 69 -8.82 8.69 -15.77
CA ALA A 69 -7.84 7.68 -16.13
C ALA A 69 -8.40 6.80 -17.25
N LYS A 70 -7.75 6.80 -18.42
CA LYS A 70 -8.21 6.11 -19.63
C LYS A 70 -7.09 5.34 -20.30
N SER A 71 -7.45 4.34 -21.09
CA SER A 71 -6.51 3.68 -21.99
C SER A 71 -6.22 4.51 -23.22
N THR A 72 -4.96 4.47 -23.68
CA THR A 72 -4.55 4.98 -25.00
C THR A 72 -5.09 4.10 -26.13
N PHE A 73 -5.43 2.85 -25.86
CA PHE A 73 -5.73 1.83 -26.85
C PHE A 73 -7.22 1.44 -26.93
N SER A 74 -8.10 2.13 -26.18
CA SER A 74 -9.53 1.85 -26.20
C SER A 74 -10.36 3.10 -25.98
N ASP A 75 -11.57 3.14 -26.56
CA ASP A 75 -12.54 4.24 -26.41
C ASP A 75 -13.37 4.13 -25.13
N ASN A 76 -12.99 3.28 -24.19
CA ASN A 76 -13.68 3.13 -22.92
C ASN A 76 -13.71 4.45 -22.15
N LYS A 77 -14.81 4.66 -21.38
CA LYS A 77 -14.97 5.89 -20.56
C LYS A 77 -13.89 6.10 -19.52
N GLY A 78 -13.18 5.00 -19.12
CA GLY A 78 -12.17 5.05 -18.08
C GLY A 78 -12.78 5.12 -16.68
N THR A 79 -12.00 5.60 -15.72
CA THR A 79 -12.43 5.88 -14.33
C THR A 79 -12.32 7.37 -14.08
N LYS A 80 -13.39 7.97 -13.53
CA LYS A 80 -13.40 9.35 -13.05
C LYS A 80 -12.85 9.38 -11.62
N ILE A 81 -11.84 10.22 -11.37
CA ILE A 81 -11.34 10.53 -10.05
C ILE A 81 -11.81 11.92 -9.67
N THR A 82 -12.57 12.05 -8.59
CA THR A 82 -13.27 13.29 -8.21
C THR A 82 -13.15 13.54 -6.71
N GLN A 83 -13.78 14.59 -6.19
CA GLN A 83 -13.70 14.94 -4.77
C GLN A 83 -14.30 13.82 -3.88
N GLN A 84 -15.43 13.98 -3.34
CA GLN A 84 -16.01 13.03 -2.40
C GLN A 84 -17.13 12.20 -3.05
N ILE A 85 -17.09 10.90 -2.78
CA ILE A 85 -18.17 9.97 -3.15
C ILE A 85 -18.72 9.42 -1.83
N GLU A 86 -19.99 9.63 -1.58
CA GLU A 86 -20.67 9.07 -0.41
C GLU A 86 -20.99 7.60 -0.66
N SER A 87 -20.10 6.70 -0.24
CA SER A 87 -20.39 5.27 -0.22
C SER A 87 -19.53 4.57 0.84
N SER A 88 -20.16 3.76 1.69
CA SER A 88 -19.47 2.95 2.71
C SER A 88 -19.21 1.53 2.19
N GLU A 89 -18.58 1.42 1.02
CA GLU A 89 -18.29 0.14 0.36
C GLU A 89 -16.79 -0.07 0.19
N VAL A 90 -16.36 -1.32 0.18
CA VAL A 90 -15.01 -1.67 -0.23
C VAL A 90 -14.83 -1.38 -1.72
N LYS A 91 -13.96 -0.45 -2.05
CA LYS A 91 -13.68 -0.05 -3.44
C LYS A 91 -12.51 -0.82 -4.03
N ASN A 92 -11.50 -1.14 -3.21
CA ASN A 92 -10.30 -1.75 -3.73
C ASN A 92 -9.64 -2.68 -2.71
N ILE A 93 -8.93 -3.69 -3.22
CA ILE A 93 -8.08 -4.60 -2.46
C ILE A 93 -6.71 -4.63 -3.13
N VAL A 94 -5.68 -4.11 -2.45
CA VAL A 94 -4.30 -4.11 -2.93
C VAL A 94 -3.49 -5.18 -2.19
N LYS A 95 -2.87 -6.09 -2.95
CA LYS A 95 -1.82 -6.96 -2.45
C LYS A 95 -0.47 -6.38 -2.87
N ASN A 96 0.36 -6.02 -1.91
CA ASN A 96 1.74 -5.57 -2.15
C ASN A 96 2.73 -6.55 -1.53
N ASP A 97 3.40 -7.35 -2.36
CA ASP A 97 4.43 -8.31 -2.01
C ASP A 97 5.84 -7.91 -2.50
N ASN A 98 5.99 -6.66 -2.98
CA ASN A 98 7.27 -6.07 -3.36
C ASN A 98 7.98 -5.40 -2.18
N LEU A 99 7.81 -5.96 -0.99
CA LEU A 99 8.32 -5.43 0.26
C LEU A 99 9.17 -6.47 1.00
N ILE A 100 10.15 -5.98 1.75
CA ILE A 100 11.03 -6.77 2.61
C ILE A 100 11.04 -6.14 3.99
N GLN A 101 10.85 -6.94 5.02
CA GLN A 101 11.05 -6.52 6.40
C GLN A 101 12.50 -6.79 6.82
N VAL A 102 13.17 -5.76 7.29
CA VAL A 102 14.54 -5.80 7.79
C VAL A 102 14.52 -5.80 9.32
N PHE A 103 15.37 -6.65 9.90
CA PHE A 103 15.58 -6.75 11.33
C PHE A 103 17.07 -6.51 11.62
N MET A 104 17.37 -5.55 12.46
CA MET A 104 18.70 -5.30 13.01
C MET A 104 18.70 -5.66 14.49
N LYS A 105 19.35 -6.78 14.85
CA LYS A 105 19.38 -7.32 16.22
C LYS A 105 20.72 -7.03 16.89
N LYS A 106 20.68 -6.73 18.18
CA LYS A 106 21.86 -6.56 19.04
C LYS A 106 21.69 -7.32 20.34
N LYS A 107 22.79 -7.80 20.94
CA LYS A 107 22.74 -8.50 22.25
C LYS A 107 22.36 -7.55 23.38
N SER A 108 22.90 -6.32 23.37
CA SER A 108 22.56 -5.26 24.31
C SER A 108 21.27 -4.52 23.94
N VAL A 109 20.76 -3.74 24.88
CA VAL A 109 19.65 -2.81 24.63
C VAL A 109 20.11 -1.71 23.67
N ILE A 110 19.29 -1.41 22.68
CA ILE A 110 19.51 -0.36 21.70
C ILE A 110 19.06 0.97 22.31
N SER A 111 19.96 1.92 22.46
CA SER A 111 19.64 3.27 22.94
C SER A 111 18.77 4.04 21.93
N ASP A 112 18.21 5.16 22.36
CA ASP A 112 17.45 6.02 21.47
C ASP A 112 18.37 6.70 20.44
N ASP A 113 19.61 7.04 20.83
CA ASP A 113 20.61 7.60 19.93
C ASP A 113 21.01 6.59 18.83
N GLU A 114 21.25 5.33 19.19
CA GLU A 114 21.53 4.28 18.20
C GLU A 114 20.35 4.08 17.24
N PHE A 115 19.12 4.10 17.75
CA PHE A 115 17.92 3.98 16.95
C PHE A 115 17.81 5.13 15.94
N LEU A 116 18.00 6.37 16.38
CA LEU A 116 17.97 7.54 15.51
C LEU A 116 19.16 7.58 14.54
N LYS A 117 20.35 7.11 14.98
CA LYS A 117 21.54 7.01 14.12
C LYS A 117 21.34 6.06 12.94
N VAL A 118 20.67 4.92 13.15
CA VAL A 118 20.32 3.99 12.07
C VAL A 118 19.32 4.67 11.11
N TYR A 119 18.30 5.34 11.63
CA TYR A 119 17.33 6.03 10.79
C TYR A 119 17.95 7.14 9.92
N ARG A 120 18.79 8.00 10.52
CA ARG A 120 19.54 9.03 9.77
C ARG A 120 20.40 8.42 8.67
N PHE A 121 21.13 7.35 8.99
CA PHE A 121 21.96 6.66 8.01
C PHE A 121 21.15 6.16 6.80
N LEU A 122 19.94 5.63 7.01
CA LEU A 122 19.05 5.22 5.93
C LEU A 122 18.61 6.41 5.09
N LEU A 123 18.23 7.52 5.70
CA LEU A 123 17.85 8.75 5.00
C LEU A 123 19.03 9.32 4.19
N ASP A 124 20.23 9.38 4.75
CA ASP A 124 21.45 9.90 4.08
C ASP A 124 21.82 9.06 2.84
N ASN A 125 21.40 7.78 2.80
CA ASN A 125 21.58 6.89 1.66
C ASN A 125 20.37 6.82 0.71
N ASN A 126 19.39 7.74 0.88
CA ASN A 126 18.13 7.79 0.12
C ASN A 126 17.32 6.49 0.20
N ILE A 127 17.33 5.82 1.35
CA ILE A 127 16.54 4.61 1.60
C ILE A 127 15.26 5.04 2.31
N ILE A 128 14.15 4.91 1.62
CA ILE A 128 12.81 5.19 2.18
C ILE A 128 12.35 3.96 2.93
N THR A 129 12.03 4.13 4.21
CA THR A 129 11.57 3.06 5.08
C THR A 129 10.14 3.28 5.53
N GLU A 130 9.41 2.18 5.71
CA GLU A 130 8.10 2.16 6.35
C GLU A 130 8.19 1.40 7.68
N LEU A 131 7.24 1.64 8.59
CA LEU A 131 7.11 0.91 9.86
C LEU A 131 8.41 0.84 10.68
N TYR A 132 9.18 1.94 10.72
CA TYR A 132 10.43 2.01 11.48
C TYR A 132 10.16 2.01 12.98
N ARG A 133 10.54 0.93 13.69
CA ARG A 133 10.22 0.73 15.10
C ARG A 133 11.28 -0.07 15.86
N LYS A 134 11.35 0.13 17.19
CA LYS A 134 12.06 -0.77 18.12
C LYS A 134 11.11 -1.87 18.62
N SER A 135 11.65 -3.07 18.85
CA SER A 135 10.93 -4.14 19.56
C SER A 135 10.70 -3.75 21.03
N ILE A 136 9.73 -4.41 21.69
CA ILE A 136 9.38 -4.19 23.10
C ILE A 136 10.61 -4.40 24.02
N ASN A 137 11.43 -5.42 23.76
CA ASN A 137 12.65 -5.68 24.51
C ASN A 137 13.83 -4.75 24.15
N LYS A 138 13.60 -3.78 23.26
CA LYS A 138 14.59 -2.80 22.78
C LYS A 138 15.89 -3.39 22.22
N LYS A 139 15.88 -4.66 21.78
CA LYS A 139 17.06 -5.35 21.21
C LYS A 139 16.99 -5.52 19.69
N THR A 140 15.92 -5.06 19.06
CA THR A 140 15.74 -5.17 17.60
C THR A 140 15.15 -3.88 17.05
N ILE A 141 15.74 -3.38 15.99
CA ILE A 141 15.13 -2.37 15.09
C ILE A 141 14.49 -3.11 13.95
N GLN A 142 13.28 -2.71 13.57
CA GLN A 142 12.53 -3.29 12.47
C GLN A 142 12.05 -2.18 11.56
N PHE A 143 12.13 -2.41 10.26
CA PHE A 143 11.58 -1.50 9.24
C PHE A 143 11.31 -2.26 7.95
N VAL A 144 10.57 -1.64 7.05
CA VAL A 144 10.21 -2.21 5.76
C VAL A 144 10.79 -1.36 4.65
N ILE A 145 11.30 -2.02 3.62
CA ILE A 145 11.87 -1.41 2.41
C ILE A 145 11.26 -2.05 1.16
N LYS A 146 11.45 -1.41 0.01
CA LYS A 146 11.14 -2.03 -1.26
C LYS A 146 12.08 -3.21 -1.54
N LYS A 147 11.56 -4.28 -2.10
CA LYS A 147 12.32 -5.49 -2.42
C LYS A 147 13.51 -5.21 -3.36
N ALA A 148 13.36 -4.24 -4.26
CA ALA A 148 14.45 -3.82 -5.15
C ALA A 148 15.68 -3.27 -4.43
N GLU A 149 15.54 -2.78 -3.18
CA GLU A 149 16.64 -2.23 -2.39
C GLU A 149 17.28 -3.27 -1.44
N GLN A 150 16.79 -4.50 -1.45
CA GLN A 150 17.16 -5.55 -0.52
C GLN A 150 18.67 -5.72 -0.35
N ASN A 151 19.39 -5.97 -1.44
CA ASN A 151 20.83 -6.24 -1.41
C ASN A 151 21.63 -5.01 -1.01
N LYS A 152 21.29 -3.84 -1.58
CA LYS A 152 21.93 -2.56 -1.26
C LYS A 152 21.84 -2.27 0.25
N VAL A 153 20.66 -2.43 0.83
CA VAL A 153 20.43 -2.14 2.25
C VAL A 153 21.18 -3.12 3.13
N GLN A 154 21.19 -4.41 2.80
CA GLN A 154 21.93 -5.42 3.53
C GLN A 154 23.41 -5.07 3.63
N GLU A 155 24.07 -4.82 2.49
CA GLU A 155 25.49 -4.46 2.42
C GLU A 155 25.82 -3.19 3.19
N LEU A 156 25.03 -2.13 3.03
CA LEU A 156 25.23 -0.85 3.72
C LEU A 156 25.15 -1.00 5.25
N LEU A 157 24.16 -1.74 5.74
CA LEU A 157 23.95 -1.93 7.17
C LEU A 157 25.04 -2.81 7.79
N GLU A 158 25.42 -3.92 7.16
CA GLU A 158 26.48 -4.81 7.65
C GLU A 158 27.83 -4.12 7.67
N LYS A 159 28.13 -3.28 6.69
CA LYS A 159 29.37 -2.49 6.65
C LYS A 159 29.44 -1.44 7.76
N LYS A 160 28.32 -0.74 8.02
CA LYS A 160 28.29 0.40 8.94
C LYS A 160 28.04 0.01 10.40
N PHE A 161 27.18 -0.99 10.64
CA PHE A 161 26.70 -1.37 11.97
C PHE A 161 27.12 -2.79 12.33
N LYS A 162 28.43 -2.99 12.49
CA LYS A 162 29.07 -4.30 12.73
C LYS A 162 28.58 -5.03 13.99
N ASP A 163 28.06 -4.27 14.98
CA ASP A 163 27.52 -4.81 16.22
C ASP A 163 26.11 -5.36 16.09
N PHE A 164 25.48 -5.14 14.93
CA PHE A 164 24.14 -5.61 14.65
C PHE A 164 24.16 -6.83 13.75
N TYR A 165 23.35 -7.81 14.08
CA TYR A 165 23.00 -8.89 13.17
C TYR A 165 21.81 -8.44 12.30
N VAL A 166 22.02 -8.34 10.99
CA VAL A 166 21.01 -7.95 10.02
C VAL A 166 20.37 -9.19 9.41
N SER A 167 19.05 -9.24 9.38
CA SER A 167 18.29 -10.30 8.71
C SER A 167 17.06 -9.73 8.02
N GLN A 168 16.56 -10.44 7.01
CA GLN A 168 15.45 -9.98 6.18
C GLN A 168 14.41 -11.08 6.03
N LYS A 169 13.13 -10.69 5.87
CA LYS A 169 12.02 -11.60 5.61
C LYS A 169 11.07 -11.00 4.58
N ASN A 170 10.41 -11.86 3.83
CA ASN A 170 9.30 -11.44 2.97
C ASN A 170 8.22 -10.75 3.83
N PHE A 171 7.65 -9.71 3.25
CA PHE A 171 6.64 -8.88 3.88
C PHE A 171 5.55 -8.57 2.86
N VAL A 172 4.32 -8.86 3.22
CA VAL A 172 3.16 -8.64 2.35
C VAL A 172 2.18 -7.75 3.08
N LYS A 173 1.74 -6.70 2.41
CA LYS A 173 0.62 -5.87 2.83
C LYS A 173 -0.61 -6.25 2.02
N LEU A 174 -1.70 -6.55 2.70
CA LEU A 174 -3.03 -6.64 2.11
C LEU A 174 -3.82 -5.42 2.60
N ALA A 175 -4.10 -4.49 1.72
CA ALA A 175 -4.87 -3.29 2.02
C ALA A 175 -6.28 -3.41 1.43
N ILE A 176 -7.30 -3.21 2.27
CA ILE A 176 -8.71 -3.14 1.91
C ILE A 176 -9.11 -1.68 2.03
N ILE A 177 -9.57 -1.07 0.96
CA ILE A 177 -9.73 0.38 0.84
C ILE A 177 -11.16 0.74 0.48
N GLY A 178 -11.71 1.75 1.16
CA GLY A 178 -13.02 2.33 0.94
C GLY A 178 -13.39 3.27 2.08
N TYR A 179 -14.24 4.24 1.82
CA TYR A 179 -14.65 5.20 2.83
C TYR A 179 -15.50 4.53 3.93
N GLY A 180 -15.18 4.79 5.21
CA GLY A 180 -15.98 4.32 6.36
C GLY A 180 -15.96 2.80 6.62
N ILE A 181 -15.18 2.01 5.87
CA ILE A 181 -15.14 0.54 5.98
C ILE A 181 -14.69 0.02 7.34
N THR A 182 -13.96 0.81 8.10
CA THR A 182 -13.47 0.43 9.44
C THR A 182 -14.55 0.52 10.53
N GLN A 183 -15.69 1.14 10.23
CA GLN A 183 -16.86 1.13 11.08
C GLN A 183 -17.69 -0.16 10.94
N ASP A 184 -17.51 -0.90 9.85
CA ASP A 184 -18.15 -2.20 9.63
C ASP A 184 -17.23 -3.35 10.08
N ASN A 185 -17.47 -3.83 11.30
CA ASN A 185 -16.72 -4.95 11.87
C ASN A 185 -16.85 -6.26 11.07
N GLU A 186 -17.88 -6.41 10.23
CA GLU A 186 -18.10 -7.63 9.43
C GLU A 186 -17.06 -7.76 8.32
N ILE A 187 -16.53 -6.65 7.80
CA ILE A 187 -15.49 -6.67 6.78
C ILE A 187 -14.23 -7.37 7.33
N LEU A 188 -13.74 -6.91 8.48
CA LEU A 188 -12.53 -7.47 9.10
C LEU A 188 -12.76 -8.92 9.56
N LYS A 189 -13.93 -9.25 10.12
CA LYS A 189 -14.28 -10.62 10.52
C LYS A 189 -14.24 -11.59 9.34
N LYS A 190 -14.82 -11.22 8.19
CA LYS A 190 -14.79 -12.03 6.96
C LYS A 190 -13.35 -12.30 6.51
N VAL A 191 -12.53 -11.25 6.46
CA VAL A 191 -11.13 -11.38 6.05
C VAL A 191 -10.35 -12.30 6.98
N ILE A 192 -10.45 -12.09 8.30
CA ILE A 192 -9.77 -12.94 9.28
C ILE A 192 -10.24 -14.39 9.17
N SER A 193 -11.54 -14.63 8.95
CA SER A 193 -12.09 -15.98 8.77
C SER A 193 -11.47 -16.67 7.56
N ILE A 194 -11.36 -15.96 6.42
CA ILE A 194 -10.73 -16.50 5.21
C ILE A 194 -9.23 -16.78 5.46
N LEU A 195 -8.50 -15.84 6.06
CA LEU A 195 -7.08 -16.04 6.37
C LEU A 195 -6.85 -17.25 7.29
N LYS A 196 -7.71 -17.46 8.29
CA LYS A 196 -7.67 -18.65 9.18
C LYS A 196 -7.93 -19.94 8.41
N LYS A 197 -8.91 -19.97 7.49
CA LYS A 197 -9.22 -21.13 6.64
C LYS A 197 -7.98 -21.61 5.87
N TYR A 198 -7.10 -20.69 5.46
CA TYR A 198 -5.88 -21.00 4.71
C TYR A 198 -4.61 -21.07 5.58
N ASP A 199 -4.74 -21.12 6.90
CA ASP A 199 -3.63 -21.12 7.88
C ASP A 199 -2.61 -19.99 7.63
N ILE A 200 -3.12 -18.80 7.30
CA ILE A 200 -2.30 -17.59 7.10
C ILE A 200 -2.22 -16.82 8.41
N LYS A 201 -1.01 -16.68 8.94
CA LYS A 201 -0.75 -15.95 10.18
C LYS A 201 -0.73 -14.43 9.92
N VAL A 202 -1.61 -13.72 10.61
CA VAL A 202 -1.61 -12.26 10.67
C VAL A 202 -0.53 -11.81 11.65
N GLN A 203 0.33 -10.88 11.23
CA GLN A 203 1.40 -10.31 12.07
C GLN A 203 0.95 -9.02 12.74
N ASP A 204 0.21 -8.20 12.00
CA ASP A 204 -0.25 -6.89 12.46
C ASP A 204 -1.49 -6.47 11.68
N ILE A 205 -2.29 -5.57 12.26
CA ILE A 205 -3.46 -4.96 11.63
C ILE A 205 -3.42 -3.47 11.94
N ASN A 206 -3.37 -2.65 10.91
CA ASN A 206 -3.44 -1.20 11.03
C ASN A 206 -4.76 -0.70 10.43
N LEU A 207 -5.44 0.16 11.15
CA LEU A 207 -6.73 0.72 10.76
C LEU A 207 -6.64 2.24 10.67
N ASN A 208 -7.19 2.80 9.61
CA ASN A 208 -7.52 4.22 9.51
C ASN A 208 -8.95 4.36 8.95
N GLN A 209 -9.45 5.59 8.78
CA GLN A 209 -10.84 5.80 8.34
C GLN A 209 -11.19 5.13 7.00
N MET A 210 -10.22 4.92 6.13
CA MET A 210 -10.42 4.49 4.75
C MET A 210 -9.74 3.17 4.41
N LYS A 211 -8.96 2.61 5.35
CA LYS A 211 -8.12 1.45 5.05
C LYS A 211 -8.03 0.48 6.23
N ILE A 212 -8.18 -0.80 5.90
CA ILE A 212 -7.77 -1.93 6.75
C ILE A 212 -6.51 -2.51 6.11
N GLU A 213 -5.36 -2.36 6.77
CA GLU A 213 -4.09 -2.90 6.31
C GLU A 213 -3.69 -4.09 7.17
N ILE A 214 -3.53 -5.25 6.55
CA ILE A 214 -3.19 -6.51 7.21
C ILE A 214 -1.79 -6.91 6.76
N ILE A 215 -0.92 -7.15 7.75
CA ILE A 215 0.46 -7.52 7.54
C ILE A 215 0.59 -9.04 7.62
N LEU A 216 1.18 -9.62 6.59
CA LEU A 216 1.31 -11.06 6.41
C LEU A 216 2.73 -11.43 5.98
N ASN A 217 3.12 -12.70 6.19
CA ASN A 217 4.36 -13.22 5.59
C ASN A 217 4.17 -13.63 4.13
N ARG A 218 2.99 -14.12 3.81
CA ARG A 218 2.63 -14.63 2.48
C ARG A 218 1.11 -14.61 2.30
N ILE A 219 0.67 -14.47 1.06
CA ILE A 219 -0.71 -14.72 0.63
C ILE A 219 -0.71 -15.07 -0.86
N SER A 220 -1.49 -16.07 -1.26
CA SER A 220 -1.66 -16.42 -2.67
C SER A 220 -2.75 -15.56 -3.32
N ASN A 221 -2.73 -15.47 -4.64
CA ASN A 221 -3.77 -14.76 -5.40
C ASN A 221 -5.14 -15.41 -5.24
N ASP A 222 -5.22 -16.73 -5.03
CA ASP A 222 -6.48 -17.44 -4.81
C ASP A 222 -7.17 -16.99 -3.52
N VAL A 223 -6.40 -16.80 -2.45
CA VAL A 223 -6.94 -16.28 -1.19
C VAL A 223 -7.39 -14.83 -1.34
N VAL A 224 -6.62 -14.00 -2.07
CA VAL A 224 -7.05 -12.63 -2.37
C VAL A 224 -8.31 -12.62 -3.25
N ASN A 225 -8.44 -13.54 -4.20
CA ASN A 225 -9.67 -13.71 -4.99
C ASN A 225 -10.88 -14.06 -4.10
N GLU A 226 -10.72 -14.96 -3.12
CA GLU A 226 -11.80 -15.30 -2.19
C GLU A 226 -12.20 -14.09 -1.32
N ILE A 227 -11.22 -13.35 -0.81
CA ILE A 227 -11.47 -12.11 -0.08
C ILE A 227 -12.21 -11.09 -0.97
N HIS A 228 -11.74 -10.90 -2.21
CA HIS A 228 -12.37 -10.00 -3.17
C HIS A 228 -13.83 -10.36 -3.43
N LYS A 229 -14.13 -11.64 -3.69
CA LYS A 229 -15.51 -12.14 -3.89
C LYS A 229 -16.41 -11.89 -2.68
N SER A 230 -15.86 -11.96 -1.48
CA SER A 230 -16.62 -11.79 -0.23
C SER A 230 -16.95 -10.34 0.10
N LEU A 231 -16.16 -9.38 -0.42
CA LEU A 231 -16.24 -7.96 -0.04
C LEU A 231 -16.73 -7.05 -1.17
N ILE A 232 -16.42 -7.37 -2.43
CA ILE A 232 -16.75 -6.52 -3.59
C ILE A 232 -17.91 -7.16 -4.36
N LYS A 233 -19.04 -6.46 -4.35
CA LYS A 233 -20.29 -6.88 -5.01
C LYS A 233 -20.29 -6.60 -6.50
#